data_a478dd96e11ecb718a352bd2b3611d6d
#
_entry.id   a478dd96e11ecb718a352bd2b3611d6d
#
_cell.length_a   1.000
_cell.length_b   1.000
_cell.length_c   1.000
_cell.angle_alpha   90.00
_cell.angle_beta   90.00
_cell.angle_gamma   90.00
#
_symmetry.space_group_name_H-M   'P 1'
#
loop_
_entity.id
_entity.type
_entity.pdbx_description
1 polymer ?
#
loop_
_entity_poly.entity_id
_entity_poly.type
_entity_poly.pdbx_seq_one_letter_code
_entity_poly.pdbx_strand_id
1 'polypeptide(L)'
;IGAEARQTLQHSRTQFGHGLTDRLYDRYFAISRDPSFSQFLIKDWSGDDLQGEEYFRALNLLGADLIDLFDTYDAWKEGLVGRVHLEMRIELVKLGAFLSPVGRATWDHWRTTRDQEFCDWFETEVYGGPLGNETSEDEDHGDDLNLVHDSEND
;
A
#
# COMPACT_ATOMS: atom_id res chain seq x y z
N ILE A 1 1.12 1.28 -38.15
CA ILE A 1 2.34 0.66 -37.58
C ILE A 1 2.64 -0.60 -38.37
N GLY A 2 3.85 -0.71 -38.95
CA GLY A 2 4.28 -1.88 -39.75
C GLY A 2 4.35 -3.16 -38.92
N ALA A 3 4.39 -4.32 -39.62
CA ALA A 3 4.45 -5.65 -38.98
C ALA A 3 5.68 -5.78 -38.06
N GLU A 4 6.82 -5.24 -38.46
CA GLU A 4 8.06 -5.26 -37.67
C GLU A 4 7.93 -4.46 -36.36
N ALA A 5 7.31 -3.28 -36.39
CA ALA A 5 7.08 -2.48 -35.20
C ALA A 5 6.13 -3.18 -34.20
N ARG A 6 5.11 -3.88 -34.69
CA ARG A 6 4.20 -4.70 -33.85
C ARG A 6 4.93 -5.87 -33.21
N GLN A 7 5.79 -6.54 -33.96
CA GLN A 7 6.58 -7.67 -33.49
C GLN A 7 7.57 -7.22 -32.42
N THR A 8 8.25 -6.09 -32.63
CA THR A 8 9.17 -5.50 -31.64
C THR A 8 8.44 -5.12 -30.35
N LEU A 9 7.26 -4.49 -30.46
CA LEU A 9 6.45 -4.13 -29.31
C LEU A 9 5.99 -5.36 -28.52
N GLN A 10 5.56 -6.41 -29.24
CA GLN A 10 5.13 -7.65 -28.60
C GLN A 10 6.28 -8.36 -27.90
N HIS A 11 7.47 -8.37 -28.52
CA HIS A 11 8.68 -8.93 -27.93
C HIS A 11 9.07 -8.17 -26.65
N SER A 12 9.04 -6.83 -26.67
CA SER A 12 9.31 -6.01 -25.51
C SER A 12 8.32 -6.28 -24.38
N ARG A 13 7.02 -6.41 -24.68
CA ARG A 13 5.99 -6.78 -23.70
C ARG A 13 6.25 -8.14 -23.06
N THR A 14 6.63 -9.11 -23.85
CA THR A 14 6.95 -10.47 -23.37
C THR A 14 8.15 -10.42 -22.44
N GLN A 15 9.19 -9.70 -22.78
CA GLN A 15 10.38 -9.54 -21.94
C GLN A 15 10.06 -8.80 -20.62
N PHE A 16 9.26 -7.73 -20.67
CA PHE A 16 8.80 -7.04 -19.48
C PHE A 16 8.00 -7.97 -18.56
N GLY A 17 7.07 -8.75 -19.12
CA GLY A 17 6.28 -9.72 -18.36
C GLY A 17 7.14 -10.79 -17.71
N HIS A 18 8.13 -11.33 -18.39
CA HIS A 18 9.07 -12.29 -17.81
C HIS A 18 9.91 -11.68 -16.70
N GLY A 19 10.41 -10.44 -16.86
CA GLY A 19 11.14 -9.73 -15.82
C GLY A 19 10.32 -9.52 -14.56
N LEU A 20 9.03 -9.20 -14.69
CA LEU A 20 8.11 -9.08 -13.55
C LEU A 20 7.83 -10.42 -12.87
N THR A 21 7.69 -11.49 -13.63
CA THR A 21 7.51 -12.84 -13.10
C THR A 21 8.75 -13.31 -12.36
N ASP A 22 9.93 -13.12 -12.93
CA ASP A 22 11.20 -13.45 -12.29
C ASP A 22 11.37 -12.71 -10.95
N ARG A 23 11.00 -11.44 -10.90
CA ARG A 23 11.06 -10.64 -9.68
C ARG A 23 10.18 -11.24 -8.56
N LEU A 24 8.96 -11.65 -8.87
CA LEU A 24 8.09 -12.33 -7.90
C LEU A 24 8.64 -13.67 -7.48
N TYR A 25 9.12 -14.47 -8.43
CA TYR A 25 9.73 -15.77 -8.15
C TYR A 25 10.91 -15.64 -7.19
N ASP A 26 11.81 -14.70 -7.44
CA ASP A 26 12.99 -14.48 -6.60
C ASP A 26 12.57 -14.10 -5.16
N ARG A 27 11.52 -13.30 -5.01
CA ARG A 27 10.99 -12.95 -3.68
C ARG A 27 10.44 -14.16 -2.93
N TYR A 28 9.58 -14.94 -3.56
CA TYR A 28 9.04 -16.17 -2.95
C TYR A 28 10.14 -17.16 -2.62
N PHE A 29 11.12 -17.28 -3.50
CA PHE A 29 12.23 -18.20 -3.29
C PHE A 29 13.13 -17.75 -2.14
N ALA A 30 13.42 -16.46 -2.01
CA ALA A 30 14.15 -15.89 -0.89
C ALA A 30 13.42 -16.15 0.46
N ILE A 31 12.11 -15.94 0.50
CA ILE A 31 11.27 -16.21 1.67
C ILE A 31 11.33 -17.70 2.04
N SER A 32 11.19 -18.59 1.07
CA SER A 32 11.15 -20.04 1.31
C SER A 32 12.48 -20.63 1.81
N ARG A 33 13.58 -19.93 1.54
CA ARG A 33 14.95 -20.38 1.92
C ARG A 33 15.39 -19.89 3.28
N ASP A 34 14.78 -18.86 3.82
CA ASP A 34 15.17 -18.24 5.10
C ASP A 34 14.12 -18.54 6.17
N PRO A 35 14.39 -19.53 7.07
CA PRO A 35 13.47 -19.86 8.15
C PRO A 35 13.21 -18.69 9.11
N SER A 36 14.22 -17.86 9.36
CA SER A 36 14.11 -16.65 10.20
C SER A 36 13.12 -15.65 9.59
N PHE A 37 13.18 -15.46 8.28
CA PHE A 37 12.29 -14.58 7.57
C PHE A 37 10.85 -15.12 7.52
N SER A 38 10.69 -16.43 7.32
CA SER A 38 9.38 -17.08 7.37
C SER A 38 8.74 -16.95 8.75
N GLN A 39 9.52 -17.13 9.83
CA GLN A 39 9.04 -16.92 11.19
C GLN A 39 8.59 -15.48 11.46
N PHE A 40 9.32 -14.50 10.91
CA PHE A 40 8.94 -13.10 10.96
C PHE A 40 7.61 -12.82 10.26
N LEU A 41 7.40 -13.42 9.07
CA LEU A 41 6.19 -13.21 8.28
C LEU A 41 4.92 -13.80 8.90
N ILE A 42 5.03 -14.89 9.68
CA ILE A 42 3.88 -15.52 10.32
C ILE A 42 3.49 -14.88 11.66
N LYS A 43 4.25 -13.90 12.15
CA LYS A 43 3.89 -13.16 13.35
C LYS A 43 2.60 -12.38 13.16
N ASP A 44 1.89 -12.18 14.25
CA ASP A 44 0.74 -11.28 14.26
C ASP A 44 1.21 -9.82 14.19
N TRP A 45 0.93 -9.18 13.06
CA TRP A 45 1.28 -7.78 12.84
C TRP A 45 0.16 -6.81 13.29
N SER A 46 -0.96 -7.32 13.77
CA SER A 46 -2.10 -6.51 14.22
C SER A 46 -1.94 -5.95 15.63
N GLY A 47 -1.05 -6.54 16.41
CA GLY A 47 -0.79 -6.16 17.81
C GLY A 47 0.50 -5.36 18.00
N ASP A 48 0.89 -5.23 19.26
CA ASP A 48 2.11 -4.53 19.68
C ASP A 48 3.39 -5.41 19.57
N ASP A 49 3.28 -6.58 18.94
CA ASP A 49 4.37 -7.56 18.87
C ASP A 49 5.50 -7.14 17.94
N LEU A 50 5.23 -6.23 16.98
CA LEU A 50 6.24 -5.67 16.11
C LEU A 50 6.79 -4.39 16.68
N GLN A 51 7.96 -4.44 17.26
CA GLN A 51 8.67 -3.27 17.81
C GLN A 51 10.14 -3.26 17.41
N GLY A 52 10.74 -2.08 17.40
CA GLY A 52 12.15 -1.91 17.13
C GLY A 52 12.56 -2.44 15.75
N GLU A 53 13.51 -3.36 15.74
CA GLU A 53 14.06 -3.93 14.50
C GLU A 53 13.01 -4.63 13.64
N GLU A 54 12.08 -5.37 14.26
CA GLU A 54 11.02 -6.08 13.52
C GLU A 54 10.03 -5.12 12.87
N TYR A 55 9.68 -4.04 13.55
CA TYR A 55 8.84 -2.98 12.98
C TYR A 55 9.52 -2.33 11.77
N PHE A 56 10.78 -1.97 11.91
CA PHE A 56 11.58 -1.41 10.81
C PHE A 56 11.69 -2.38 9.63
N ARG A 57 11.89 -3.67 9.91
CA ARG A 57 11.92 -4.72 8.89
C ARG A 57 10.59 -4.83 8.14
N ALA A 58 9.46 -4.78 8.86
CA ALA A 58 8.13 -4.77 8.26
C ALA A 58 7.89 -3.55 7.36
N LEU A 59 8.27 -2.35 7.81
CA LEU A 59 8.18 -1.13 7.00
C LEU A 59 8.94 -1.26 5.67
N ASN A 60 10.18 -1.79 5.72
CA ASN A 60 10.99 -1.96 4.51
C ASN A 60 10.42 -3.02 3.57
N LEU A 61 9.91 -4.13 4.10
CA LEU A 61 9.28 -5.17 3.30
C LEU A 61 8.03 -4.62 2.58
N LEU A 62 7.15 -3.98 3.33
CA LEU A 62 5.91 -3.42 2.76
C LEU A 62 6.19 -2.26 1.80
N GLY A 63 7.20 -1.45 2.08
CA GLY A 63 7.67 -0.43 1.16
C GLY A 63 8.16 -1.01 -0.16
N ALA A 64 8.92 -2.10 -0.11
CA ALA A 64 9.38 -2.81 -1.31
C ALA A 64 8.19 -3.40 -2.10
N ASP A 65 7.17 -3.92 -1.43
CA ASP A 65 5.95 -4.41 -2.07
C ASP A 65 5.19 -3.30 -2.78
N LEU A 66 5.09 -2.13 -2.17
CA LEU A 66 4.46 -0.97 -2.80
C LEU A 66 5.23 -0.47 -4.02
N ILE A 67 6.55 -0.38 -3.94
CA ILE A 67 7.39 0.05 -5.07
C ILE A 67 7.21 -0.89 -6.26
N ASP A 68 7.21 -2.19 -6.02
CA ASP A 68 6.96 -3.19 -7.07
C ASP A 68 5.56 -3.06 -7.68
N LEU A 69 4.55 -2.80 -6.84
CA LEU A 69 3.19 -2.55 -7.28
C LEU A 69 3.10 -1.26 -8.11
N PHE A 70 3.76 -0.19 -7.70
CA PHE A 70 3.79 1.08 -8.42
C PHE A 70 4.36 0.92 -9.82
N ASP A 71 5.51 0.28 -9.95
CA ASP A 71 6.15 0.00 -11.23
C ASP A 71 5.24 -0.84 -12.14
N THR A 72 4.61 -1.84 -11.57
CA THR A 72 3.73 -2.74 -12.33
C THR A 72 2.46 -2.03 -12.79
N TYR A 73 1.88 -1.19 -11.94
CA TYR A 73 0.72 -0.37 -12.30
C TYR A 73 1.04 0.60 -13.43
N ASP A 74 2.16 1.30 -13.34
CA ASP A 74 2.59 2.25 -14.37
C ASP A 74 2.87 1.53 -15.70
N ALA A 75 3.54 0.39 -15.67
CA ALA A 75 3.78 -0.43 -16.86
C ALA A 75 2.48 -0.95 -17.49
N TRP A 76 1.51 -1.32 -16.68
CA TRP A 76 0.18 -1.70 -17.17
C TRP A 76 -0.56 -0.52 -17.80
N LYS A 77 -0.57 0.64 -17.18
CA LYS A 77 -1.20 1.86 -17.73
C LYS A 77 -0.58 2.28 -19.05
N GLU A 78 0.72 2.10 -19.22
CA GLU A 78 1.43 2.36 -20.48
C GLU A 78 1.24 1.25 -21.51
N GLY A 79 0.55 0.17 -21.18
CA GLY A 79 0.32 -0.95 -22.07
C GLY A 79 1.54 -1.85 -22.30
N LEU A 80 2.58 -1.76 -21.45
CA LEU A 80 3.79 -2.55 -21.55
C LEU A 80 3.62 -3.98 -21.01
N VAL A 81 2.69 -4.18 -20.08
CA VAL A 81 2.40 -5.49 -19.47
C VAL A 81 0.90 -5.74 -19.39
N GLY A 82 0.52 -7.01 -19.33
CA GLY A 82 -0.87 -7.42 -19.12
C GLY A 82 -1.34 -7.17 -17.69
N ARG A 83 -2.65 -7.03 -17.53
CA ARG A 83 -3.29 -6.82 -16.21
C ARG A 83 -3.01 -7.94 -15.22
N VAL A 84 -2.74 -9.16 -15.69
CA VAL A 84 -2.43 -10.32 -14.82
C VAL A 84 -1.26 -10.04 -13.86
N HIS A 85 -0.25 -9.30 -14.30
CA HIS A 85 0.89 -8.95 -13.45
C HIS A 85 0.50 -8.02 -12.31
N LEU A 86 -0.43 -7.09 -12.57
CA LEU A 86 -0.99 -6.21 -11.56
C LEU A 86 -1.88 -6.98 -10.58
N GLU A 87 -2.74 -7.86 -11.10
CA GLU A 87 -3.62 -8.70 -10.29
C GLU A 87 -2.85 -9.62 -9.35
N MET A 88 -1.77 -10.24 -9.80
CA MET A 88 -0.92 -11.07 -8.95
C MET A 88 -0.35 -10.30 -7.76
N ARG A 89 -0.01 -9.04 -7.94
CA ARG A 89 0.56 -8.20 -6.88
C ARG A 89 -0.49 -7.66 -5.94
N ILE A 90 -1.62 -7.19 -6.46
CA ILE A 90 -2.68 -6.67 -5.61
C ILE A 90 -3.28 -7.76 -4.72
N GLU A 91 -3.39 -8.99 -5.20
CA GLU A 91 -3.85 -10.11 -4.38
C GLU A 91 -2.91 -10.38 -3.20
N LEU A 92 -1.60 -10.25 -3.36
CA LEU A 92 -0.65 -10.34 -2.26
C LEU A 92 -0.83 -9.20 -1.24
N VAL A 93 -1.02 -8.00 -1.72
CA VAL A 93 -1.25 -6.81 -0.87
C VAL A 93 -2.54 -6.94 -0.07
N LYS A 94 -3.57 -7.57 -0.65
CA LYS A 94 -4.87 -7.81 0.00
C LYS A 94 -4.85 -8.90 1.08
N LEU A 95 -3.75 -9.63 1.25
CA LEU A 95 -3.63 -10.69 2.27
C LEU A 95 -3.64 -10.19 3.73
N GLY A 96 -3.75 -8.89 3.94
CA GLY A 96 -4.03 -8.32 5.25
C GLY A 96 -2.88 -7.57 5.91
N ALA A 97 -1.64 -7.66 5.42
CA ALA A 97 -0.51 -6.95 6.01
C ALA A 97 -0.71 -5.42 6.01
N PHE A 98 -1.36 -4.88 4.97
CA PHE A 98 -1.68 -3.45 4.89
C PHE A 98 -2.86 -3.01 5.77
N LEU A 99 -3.62 -3.94 6.33
CA LEU A 99 -4.64 -3.67 7.35
C LEU A 99 -4.04 -3.53 8.75
N SER A 100 -2.80 -3.98 8.95
CA SER A 100 -2.08 -3.83 10.21
C SER A 100 -1.63 -2.38 10.44
N PRO A 101 -1.35 -1.98 11.68
CA PRO A 101 -0.85 -0.62 11.98
C PRO A 101 0.40 -0.25 11.17
N VAL A 102 1.37 -1.17 11.04
CA VAL A 102 2.59 -0.94 10.25
C VAL A 102 2.29 -0.83 8.76
N GLY A 103 1.35 -1.62 8.25
CA GLY A 103 0.91 -1.55 6.86
C GLY A 103 0.20 -0.24 6.55
N ARG A 104 -0.66 0.23 7.45
CA ARG A 104 -1.32 1.52 7.32
C ARG A 104 -0.33 2.67 7.35
N ALA A 105 0.62 2.67 8.28
CA ALA A 105 1.67 3.69 8.35
C ALA A 105 2.54 3.71 7.07
N THR A 106 2.84 2.54 6.52
CA THR A 106 3.57 2.41 5.26
C THR A 106 2.77 3.04 4.10
N TRP A 107 1.49 2.73 3.99
CA TRP A 107 0.64 3.33 2.96
C TRP A 107 0.50 4.84 3.14
N ASP A 108 0.25 5.32 4.33
CA ASP A 108 0.13 6.76 4.61
C ASP A 108 1.38 7.56 4.20
N HIS A 109 2.55 6.96 4.34
CA HIS A 109 3.80 7.55 3.86
C HIS A 109 3.90 7.52 2.33
N TRP A 110 3.71 6.38 1.70
CA TRP A 110 3.95 6.19 0.27
C TRP A 110 2.84 6.76 -0.62
N ARG A 111 1.61 6.87 -0.14
CA ARG A 111 0.50 7.47 -0.89
C ARG A 111 0.79 8.90 -1.36
N THR A 112 1.62 9.62 -0.63
CA THR A 112 2.01 11.00 -0.97
C THR A 112 2.83 11.10 -2.25
N THR A 113 3.38 10.00 -2.71
CA THR A 113 4.18 9.90 -3.94
C THR A 113 3.34 9.54 -5.18
N ARG A 114 2.05 9.28 -5.00
CA ARG A 114 1.17 8.82 -6.08
C ARG A 114 0.06 9.83 -6.37
N ASP A 115 -0.45 9.78 -7.59
CA ASP A 115 -1.61 10.56 -7.99
C ASP A 115 -2.91 10.03 -7.35
N GLN A 116 -3.97 10.85 -7.44
CA GLN A 116 -5.25 10.51 -6.82
C GLN A 116 -5.89 9.28 -7.46
N GLU A 117 -5.72 9.07 -8.76
CA GLU A 117 -6.26 7.90 -9.46
C GLU A 117 -5.69 6.60 -8.89
N PHE A 118 -4.38 6.54 -8.68
CA PHE A 118 -3.74 5.39 -8.06
C PHE A 118 -4.20 5.19 -6.61
N CYS A 119 -4.21 6.26 -5.82
CA CYS A 119 -4.64 6.20 -4.42
C CYS A 119 -6.08 5.67 -4.30
N ASP A 120 -7.00 6.17 -5.09
CA ASP A 120 -8.40 5.72 -5.09
C ASP A 120 -8.52 4.25 -5.49
N TRP A 121 -7.79 3.84 -6.50
CA TRP A 121 -7.74 2.44 -6.92
C TRP A 121 -7.19 1.53 -5.82
N PHE A 122 -6.03 1.86 -5.26
CA PHE A 122 -5.37 1.07 -4.21
C PHE A 122 -6.26 0.97 -2.95
N GLU A 123 -6.77 2.08 -2.48
CA GLU A 123 -7.59 2.15 -1.28
C GLU A 123 -8.92 1.39 -1.46
N THR A 124 -9.50 1.43 -2.64
CA THR A 124 -10.67 0.62 -2.96
C THR A 124 -10.37 -0.87 -2.92
N GLU A 125 -9.25 -1.28 -3.51
CA GLU A 125 -8.85 -2.69 -3.55
C GLU A 125 -8.45 -3.24 -2.17
N VAL A 126 -7.76 -2.45 -1.36
CA VAL A 126 -7.17 -2.89 -0.09
C VAL A 126 -8.09 -2.61 1.10
N TYR A 127 -8.71 -1.43 1.13
CA TYR A 127 -9.51 -0.95 2.27
C TYR A 127 -11.02 -0.91 1.98
N GLY A 128 -11.45 -1.23 0.78
CA GLY A 128 -12.84 -1.25 0.38
C GLY A 128 -13.43 0.09 -0.04
N GLY A 129 -12.64 1.15 -0.05
CA GLY A 129 -13.02 2.48 -0.51
C GLY A 129 -11.96 3.53 -0.18
N PRO A 130 -12.04 4.73 -0.81
CA PRO A 130 -11.12 5.81 -0.52
C PRO A 130 -11.10 6.14 0.97
N LEU A 131 -9.90 6.28 1.51
CA LEU A 131 -9.70 6.75 2.87
C LEU A 131 -9.86 8.26 2.82
N GLY A 132 -10.94 8.79 3.40
CA GLY A 132 -11.15 10.23 3.50
C GLY A 132 -9.92 10.90 4.12
N ASN A 133 -9.62 12.13 3.72
CA ASN A 133 -8.76 12.97 4.52
C ASN A 133 -9.48 13.16 5.86
N GLU A 134 -9.03 12.47 6.90
CA GLU A 134 -9.36 12.81 8.26
C GLU A 134 -8.67 14.14 8.58
N THR A 135 -9.16 15.22 7.97
CA THR A 135 -8.91 16.56 8.46
C THR A 135 -9.80 16.72 9.67
N SER A 136 -9.18 16.71 10.82
CA SER A 136 -9.66 17.22 12.10
C SER A 136 -10.85 18.20 11.99
N GLU A 137 -12.07 17.67 12.02
CA GLU A 137 -13.27 18.41 12.36
C GLU A 137 -13.74 17.95 13.75
N ASP A 138 -12.93 18.22 14.75
CA ASP A 138 -13.35 18.11 16.15
C ASP A 138 -12.51 19.05 17.04
N GLU A 139 -12.61 20.35 16.80
CA GLU A 139 -12.33 21.37 17.82
C GLU A 139 -13.17 22.63 17.55
N ASP A 140 -14.47 22.51 17.66
CA ASP A 140 -15.31 23.66 18.02
C ASP A 140 -16.31 23.22 19.08
N HIS A 141 -15.82 23.01 20.29
CA HIS A 141 -16.63 23.08 21.49
C HIS A 141 -16.58 24.53 21.98
N GLY A 142 -17.52 25.28 21.50
CA GLY A 142 -17.84 26.58 22.05
C GLY A 142 -18.11 26.46 23.54
N ASP A 143 -17.22 27.02 24.33
CA ASP A 143 -17.39 27.33 25.73
C ASP A 143 -18.42 28.46 25.86
N ASP A 144 -19.70 28.13 25.87
CA ASP A 144 -20.74 29.00 26.40
C ASP A 144 -20.71 28.93 27.92
N LEU A 145 -19.79 29.68 28.51
CA LEU A 145 -19.87 30.05 29.93
C LEU A 145 -20.97 31.08 30.11
N ASN A 146 -22.15 30.58 30.38
CA ASN A 146 -23.28 31.35 30.85
C ASN A 146 -23.00 31.82 32.29
N LEU A 147 -22.49 33.04 32.44
CA LEU A 147 -22.38 33.73 33.71
C LEU A 147 -23.78 34.17 34.13
N VAL A 148 -24.40 33.35 34.96
CA VAL A 148 -25.58 33.76 35.70
C VAL A 148 -25.14 34.74 36.81
N HIS A 149 -25.54 35.96 36.65
CA HIS A 149 -25.39 37.03 37.59
C HIS A 149 -26.58 36.97 38.58
N ASP A 150 -26.37 36.39 39.74
CA ASP A 150 -27.31 36.51 40.81
C ASP A 150 -27.02 37.76 41.61
N SER A 151 -27.93 38.70 41.48
CA SER A 151 -28.04 39.84 42.32
C SER A 151 -28.90 39.45 43.54
N GLU A 152 -28.34 39.36 44.68
CA GLU A 152 -29.14 39.33 45.90
C GLU A 152 -29.06 40.65 46.60
N ASN A 153 -30.24 41.14 46.78
CA ASN A 153 -30.62 42.24 47.64
C ASN A 153 -31.03 41.71 49.02
N ASP A 154 -30.64 42.38 50.08
CA ASP A 154 -31.03 42.51 51.45
C ASP A 154 -30.04 42.02 52.49
#